data_d709593a83ef66825ac595fb0b784d08
#
_entry.id   d709593a83ef66825ac595fb0b784d08
#
_cell.length_a   1.000
_cell.length_b   1.000
_cell.length_c   1.000
_cell.angle_alpha   90.00
_cell.angle_beta   90.00
_cell.angle_gamma   90.00
#
_symmetry.space_group_name_H-M   'P 1'
#
loop_
_entity.id
_entity.type
_entity.pdbx_description
1 polymer ?
#
loop_
_entity_poly.entity_id
_entity_poly.type
_entity_poly.pdbx_seq_one_letter_code
_entity_poly.pdbx_strand_id
1 'polypeptide(L)'
;CQGAIDNTVWYTLALSDPENVGFEIDLALDDVGPGVEVSVILWEVVDCNLPGNIIFFQCGAPPTETILWGPIDETLTYYLSVSTSEPNETDFTICVDEVPPCFMNDMCTEAELIPNVLSDMPFVCVPGCNLFADPETFNNACEIGNFSTVWFQVNTDGLASLMNIQVNSQDISAPTITLFHQLTDCSDLEIVPLTGSDLPCVVGSNFEAEAFGSDVGANAIYYIAVSSFNSIGGDFELCVNTISSASNCVTSRDIEITSRSSGGPLEGPFFP
;
A
#
# COMPACT_ATOMS: atom_id res chain seq x y z
N CYS A 1 -8.05 -23.93 -15.34
CA CYS A 1 -9.20 -24.80 -15.32
C CYS A 1 -9.79 -24.96 -16.73
N GLN A 2 -9.44 -26.04 -17.44
CA GLN A 2 -9.97 -26.34 -18.80
C GLN A 2 -10.88 -27.58 -18.81
N GLY A 3 -11.31 -28.05 -17.62
CA GLY A 3 -12.23 -29.16 -17.51
C GLY A 3 -13.70 -28.75 -17.66
N ALA A 4 -14.58 -29.68 -18.00
CA ALA A 4 -16.02 -29.44 -17.95
C ALA A 4 -16.41 -29.08 -16.51
N ILE A 5 -16.94 -27.89 -16.31
CA ILE A 5 -17.41 -27.39 -15.02
C ILE A 5 -18.89 -27.78 -14.95
N ASP A 6 -19.16 -28.99 -14.44
CA ASP A 6 -20.52 -29.53 -14.49
C ASP A 6 -21.31 -29.26 -13.19
N ASN A 7 -20.63 -29.04 -12.05
CA ASN A 7 -21.26 -28.74 -10.76
C ASN A 7 -20.90 -27.32 -10.32
N THR A 8 -21.79 -26.37 -10.60
CA THR A 8 -21.57 -24.96 -10.24
C THR A 8 -22.72 -24.45 -9.38
N VAL A 9 -22.38 -23.83 -8.28
CA VAL A 9 -23.33 -23.11 -7.43
C VAL A 9 -23.06 -21.62 -7.58
N TRP A 10 -24.14 -20.84 -7.68
CA TRP A 10 -24.08 -19.40 -7.87
C TRP A 10 -24.68 -18.67 -6.68
N TYR A 11 -23.99 -17.62 -6.25
CA TYR A 11 -24.43 -16.69 -5.21
C TYR A 11 -24.46 -15.30 -5.79
N THR A 12 -25.46 -14.50 -5.41
CA THR A 12 -25.49 -13.06 -5.69
C THR A 12 -24.95 -12.34 -4.46
N LEU A 13 -23.99 -11.46 -4.68
CA LEU A 13 -23.43 -10.61 -3.64
C LEU A 13 -24.00 -9.20 -3.79
N ALA A 14 -24.42 -8.61 -2.69
CA ALA A 14 -24.88 -7.24 -2.61
C ALA A 14 -24.49 -6.66 -1.27
N LEU A 15 -24.03 -5.42 -1.22
CA LEU A 15 -23.80 -4.73 0.05
C LEU A 15 -25.14 -4.50 0.75
N SER A 16 -25.19 -4.80 2.03
CA SER A 16 -26.33 -4.50 2.89
C SER A 16 -26.24 -3.11 3.51
N ASP A 17 -25.01 -2.62 3.66
CA ASP A 17 -24.69 -1.29 4.13
C ASP A 17 -23.96 -0.52 3.01
N PRO A 18 -24.52 0.60 2.51
CA PRO A 18 -23.87 1.40 1.46
C PRO A 18 -22.59 2.12 1.94
N GLU A 19 -22.31 2.14 3.23
CA GLU A 19 -21.05 2.67 3.76
C GLU A 19 -19.89 1.67 3.60
N ASN A 20 -20.17 0.38 3.31
CA ASN A 20 -19.15 -0.61 3.06
C ASN A 20 -18.65 -0.54 1.60
N VAL A 21 -17.39 -0.86 1.40
CA VAL A 21 -16.71 -0.68 0.10
C VAL A 21 -16.20 -1.98 -0.51
N GLY A 22 -16.36 -3.11 0.16
CA GLY A 22 -15.84 -4.38 -0.33
C GLY A 22 -16.46 -5.61 0.32
N PHE A 23 -15.98 -6.77 -0.11
CA PHE A 23 -16.30 -8.07 0.45
C PHE A 23 -15.04 -8.79 0.91
N GLU A 24 -15.13 -9.41 2.08
CA GLU A 24 -14.24 -10.47 2.51
C GLU A 24 -15.01 -11.79 2.39
N ILE A 25 -14.49 -12.70 1.57
CA ILE A 25 -15.14 -13.97 1.25
C ILE A 25 -14.24 -15.09 1.75
N ASP A 26 -14.67 -15.78 2.80
CA ASP A 26 -14.00 -16.96 3.31
C ASP A 26 -14.64 -18.22 2.73
N LEU A 27 -13.82 -19.00 2.04
CA LEU A 27 -14.20 -20.30 1.52
C LEU A 27 -13.48 -21.39 2.30
N ALA A 28 -14.23 -22.24 2.97
CA ALA A 28 -13.73 -23.46 3.58
C ALA A 28 -14.31 -24.69 2.86
N LEU A 29 -13.44 -25.59 2.42
CA LEU A 29 -13.80 -26.85 1.77
C LEU A 29 -13.76 -27.97 2.78
N ASP A 30 -14.91 -28.63 2.96
CA ASP A 30 -15.02 -29.78 3.83
C ASP A 30 -14.77 -31.07 3.02
N ASP A 31 -13.81 -31.87 3.47
CA ASP A 31 -13.54 -33.25 2.97
C ASP A 31 -13.27 -33.31 1.43
N VAL A 32 -12.36 -32.52 0.95
CA VAL A 32 -11.95 -32.56 -0.46
C VAL A 32 -11.17 -33.85 -0.74
N GLY A 33 -11.77 -34.74 -1.51
CA GLY A 33 -11.08 -35.94 -1.97
C GLY A 33 -9.82 -35.63 -2.79
N PRO A 34 -8.82 -36.50 -2.80
CA PRO A 34 -7.60 -36.30 -3.57
C PRO A 34 -7.91 -36.15 -5.08
N GLY A 35 -7.50 -35.04 -5.67
CA GLY A 35 -7.67 -34.77 -7.09
C GLY A 35 -8.95 -34.01 -7.47
N VAL A 36 -9.72 -33.51 -6.50
CA VAL A 36 -10.82 -32.56 -6.76
C VAL A 36 -10.22 -31.18 -6.92
N GLU A 37 -10.45 -30.58 -8.07
CA GLU A 37 -10.13 -29.16 -8.30
C GLU A 37 -11.39 -28.34 -8.02
N VAL A 38 -11.24 -27.29 -7.23
CA VAL A 38 -12.28 -26.31 -6.97
C VAL A 38 -11.92 -25.02 -7.71
N SER A 39 -12.89 -24.44 -8.37
CA SER A 39 -12.77 -23.17 -9.06
C SER A 39 -13.72 -22.17 -8.41
N VAL A 40 -13.19 -21.03 -8.04
CA VAL A 40 -13.94 -19.89 -7.50
C VAL A 40 -13.81 -18.74 -8.47
N ILE A 41 -14.92 -18.17 -8.89
CA ILE A 41 -14.92 -17.06 -9.85
C ILE A 41 -15.87 -15.98 -9.34
N LEU A 42 -15.34 -14.76 -9.21
CA LEU A 42 -16.13 -13.58 -8.94
C LEU A 42 -16.40 -12.83 -10.27
N TRP A 43 -17.65 -12.52 -10.48
CA TRP A 43 -18.14 -11.90 -11.71
C TRP A 43 -18.75 -10.54 -11.42
N GLU A 44 -18.42 -9.58 -12.25
CA GLU A 44 -19.09 -8.29 -12.34
C GLU A 44 -20.03 -8.30 -13.53
N VAL A 45 -21.30 -8.00 -13.32
CA VAL A 45 -22.33 -8.11 -14.36
C VAL A 45 -23.15 -6.83 -14.44
N VAL A 46 -23.08 -6.18 -15.59
CA VAL A 46 -23.93 -5.01 -15.90
C VAL A 46 -25.33 -5.45 -16.30
N ASP A 47 -25.45 -6.54 -17.06
CA ASP A 47 -26.70 -7.11 -17.56
C ASP A 47 -26.54 -8.63 -17.70
N CYS A 48 -27.44 -9.40 -17.11
CA CYS A 48 -27.43 -10.86 -17.18
C CYS A 48 -27.56 -11.43 -18.63
N ASN A 49 -27.91 -10.61 -19.61
CA ASN A 49 -27.95 -11.01 -21.03
C ASN A 49 -26.59 -10.80 -21.74
N LEU A 50 -25.65 -10.15 -21.10
CA LEU A 50 -24.29 -9.93 -21.61
C LEU A 50 -23.31 -10.81 -20.82
N PRO A 51 -22.23 -11.28 -21.46
CA PRO A 51 -21.18 -11.96 -20.69
C PRO A 51 -20.62 -10.97 -19.65
N GLY A 52 -20.67 -11.34 -18.38
CA GLY A 52 -20.08 -10.57 -17.30
C GLY A 52 -18.55 -10.53 -17.41
N ASN A 53 -17.95 -9.53 -16.81
CA ASN A 53 -16.51 -9.49 -16.64
C ASN A 53 -16.12 -10.43 -15.50
N ILE A 54 -15.11 -11.23 -15.73
CA ILE A 54 -14.48 -12.01 -14.67
C ILE A 54 -13.50 -11.07 -13.97
N ILE A 55 -13.76 -10.83 -12.69
CA ILE A 55 -12.90 -9.96 -11.87
C ILE A 55 -11.89 -10.76 -11.06
N PHE A 56 -12.26 -11.95 -10.62
CA PHE A 56 -11.39 -12.85 -9.89
C PHE A 56 -11.59 -14.28 -10.40
N PHE A 57 -10.49 -14.98 -10.59
CA PHE A 57 -10.52 -16.37 -11.04
C PHE A 57 -9.43 -17.18 -10.35
N GLN A 58 -9.83 -18.23 -9.64
CA GLN A 58 -8.93 -19.15 -9.01
C GLN A 58 -9.32 -20.59 -9.28
N CYS A 59 -8.31 -21.39 -9.57
CA CYS A 59 -8.43 -22.82 -9.79
C CYS A 59 -7.53 -23.60 -8.85
N GLY A 60 -7.98 -24.75 -8.41
CA GLY A 60 -7.21 -25.57 -7.49
C GLY A 60 -7.10 -24.94 -6.11
N ALA A 61 -8.17 -24.27 -5.67
CA ALA A 61 -8.21 -23.59 -4.39
C ALA A 61 -7.74 -24.51 -3.25
N PRO A 62 -6.91 -24.00 -2.34
CA PRO A 62 -6.60 -24.71 -1.11
C PRO A 62 -7.87 -24.94 -0.28
N PRO A 63 -7.84 -25.81 0.72
CA PRO A 63 -9.01 -26.15 1.53
C PRO A 63 -9.61 -24.97 2.30
N THR A 64 -8.85 -23.89 2.46
CA THR A 64 -9.35 -22.63 3.04
C THR A 64 -8.70 -21.46 2.33
N GLU A 65 -9.50 -20.48 1.96
CA GLU A 65 -9.02 -19.26 1.31
C GLU A 65 -9.88 -18.07 1.66
N THR A 66 -9.23 -16.94 1.92
CA THR A 66 -9.87 -15.65 2.09
C THR A 66 -9.65 -14.82 0.82
N ILE A 67 -10.72 -14.31 0.25
CA ILE A 67 -10.70 -13.44 -0.92
C ILE A 67 -11.19 -12.08 -0.46
N LEU A 68 -10.33 -11.06 -0.61
CA LEU A 68 -10.71 -9.66 -0.44
C LEU A 68 -10.99 -9.05 -1.80
N TRP A 69 -12.13 -8.40 -1.95
CA TRP A 69 -12.53 -7.73 -3.18
C TRP A 69 -13.20 -6.38 -2.93
N GLY A 70 -12.74 -5.34 -3.62
CA GLY A 70 -13.26 -3.96 -3.64
C GLY A 70 -12.41 -3.06 -4.54
N PRO A 71 -12.75 -1.80 -4.72
CA PRO A 71 -14.02 -1.18 -4.28
C PRO A 71 -15.22 -1.73 -5.05
N ILE A 72 -16.39 -1.71 -4.43
CA ILE A 72 -17.64 -2.19 -5.01
C ILE A 72 -18.36 -1.03 -5.70
N ASP A 73 -18.71 -1.20 -6.97
CA ASP A 73 -19.59 -0.27 -7.70
C ASP A 73 -21.06 -0.67 -7.46
N GLU A 74 -21.80 0.15 -6.73
CA GLU A 74 -23.22 -0.10 -6.39
C GLU A 74 -24.14 -0.21 -7.62
N THR A 75 -23.70 0.26 -8.79
CA THR A 75 -24.47 0.17 -10.04
C THR A 75 -24.38 -1.20 -10.68
N LEU A 76 -23.49 -2.06 -10.20
CA LEU A 76 -23.21 -3.38 -10.74
C LEU A 76 -23.78 -4.49 -9.85
N THR A 77 -23.94 -5.65 -10.44
CA THR A 77 -24.34 -6.87 -9.71
C THR A 77 -23.16 -7.83 -9.69
N TYR A 78 -22.84 -8.32 -8.51
CA TYR A 78 -21.74 -9.26 -8.30
C TYR A 78 -22.28 -10.67 -8.10
N TYR A 79 -21.63 -11.63 -8.75
CA TYR A 79 -21.94 -13.05 -8.60
C TYR A 79 -20.68 -13.81 -8.24
N LEU A 80 -20.80 -14.68 -7.25
CA LEU A 80 -19.76 -15.64 -6.91
C LEU A 80 -20.19 -17.01 -7.43
N SER A 81 -19.36 -17.66 -8.22
CA SER A 81 -19.57 -19.04 -8.64
C SER A 81 -18.51 -19.96 -8.03
N VAL A 82 -18.96 -21.05 -7.45
CA VAL A 82 -18.10 -22.12 -6.94
C VAL A 82 -18.39 -23.37 -7.73
N SER A 83 -17.36 -23.95 -8.31
CA SER A 83 -17.45 -25.12 -9.17
C SER A 83 -16.45 -26.19 -8.77
N THR A 84 -16.82 -27.44 -8.92
CA THR A 84 -15.94 -28.57 -8.70
C THR A 84 -15.72 -29.36 -9.97
N SER A 85 -14.56 -29.97 -10.14
CA SER A 85 -14.29 -30.90 -11.25
C SER A 85 -15.04 -32.21 -11.04
N GLU A 86 -15.73 -32.67 -12.10
CA GLU A 86 -16.45 -33.95 -12.06
C GLU A 86 -15.54 -35.15 -11.75
N PRO A 87 -16.10 -36.22 -11.18
CA PRO A 87 -17.48 -36.50 -10.77
C PRO A 87 -17.75 -36.24 -9.29
N ASN A 88 -16.88 -35.52 -8.61
CA ASN A 88 -16.89 -35.44 -7.18
C ASN A 88 -17.67 -34.22 -6.70
N GLU A 89 -18.72 -34.48 -5.91
CA GLU A 89 -19.36 -33.45 -5.10
C GLU A 89 -18.52 -33.26 -3.83
N THR A 90 -18.36 -32.03 -3.39
CA THR A 90 -17.75 -31.70 -2.11
C THR A 90 -18.62 -30.68 -1.39
N ASP A 91 -18.67 -30.81 -0.09
CA ASP A 91 -19.32 -29.84 0.76
C ASP A 91 -18.35 -28.66 0.96
N PHE A 92 -18.89 -27.47 0.98
CA PHE A 92 -18.12 -26.25 1.27
C PHE A 92 -18.95 -25.28 2.10
N THR A 93 -18.26 -24.45 2.85
CA THR A 93 -18.84 -23.34 3.61
C THR A 93 -18.31 -22.04 3.03
N ILE A 94 -19.23 -21.10 2.75
CA ILE A 94 -18.88 -19.74 2.38
C ILE A 94 -19.40 -18.80 3.46
N CYS A 95 -18.51 -17.95 3.97
CA CYS A 95 -18.85 -16.79 4.77
C CYS A 95 -18.53 -15.55 3.93
N VAL A 96 -19.42 -14.57 3.93
CA VAL A 96 -19.21 -13.30 3.25
C VAL A 96 -19.46 -12.20 4.27
N ASP A 97 -18.42 -11.45 4.54
CA ASP A 97 -18.44 -10.27 5.39
C ASP A 97 -18.27 -9.01 4.53
N GLU A 98 -18.95 -7.95 4.89
CA GLU A 98 -18.81 -6.67 4.24
C GLU A 98 -17.65 -5.91 4.88
N VAL A 99 -16.82 -5.28 4.05
CA VAL A 99 -15.63 -4.55 4.49
C VAL A 99 -15.92 -3.05 4.50
N PRO A 100 -15.90 -2.40 5.67
CA PRO A 100 -16.02 -0.95 5.74
C PRO A 100 -14.77 -0.25 5.18
N PRO A 101 -14.89 0.99 4.73
CA PRO A 101 -13.72 1.78 4.36
C PRO A 101 -12.85 2.00 5.60
N CYS A 102 -11.57 1.75 5.48
CA CYS A 102 -10.61 2.02 6.55
C CYS A 102 -9.87 3.35 6.39
N PHE A 103 -10.07 4.02 5.27
CA PHE A 103 -9.41 5.28 4.92
C PHE A 103 -10.36 6.47 5.11
N MET A 104 -9.81 7.62 5.54
CA MET A 104 -10.51 8.91 5.61
C MET A 104 -9.76 10.01 4.86
N ASN A 105 -8.63 9.68 4.24
CA ASN A 105 -7.68 10.57 3.59
C ASN A 105 -7.35 10.10 2.15
N ASP A 106 -8.38 9.68 1.46
CA ASP A 106 -8.31 9.17 0.09
C ASP A 106 -7.96 10.27 -0.93
N MET A 107 -8.31 11.50 -0.63
CA MET A 107 -7.96 12.66 -1.46
C MET A 107 -6.95 13.56 -0.77
N CYS A 108 -6.07 14.20 -1.56
CA CYS A 108 -5.10 15.16 -1.03
C CYS A 108 -5.74 16.28 -0.20
N THR A 109 -6.96 16.70 -0.52
CA THR A 109 -7.71 17.72 0.26
C THR A 109 -8.15 17.22 1.63
N GLU A 110 -8.14 15.93 1.84
CA GLU A 110 -8.53 15.24 3.08
C GLU A 110 -7.32 14.62 3.79
N ALA A 111 -6.12 14.97 3.34
CA ALA A 111 -4.88 14.43 3.86
C ALA A 111 -4.78 14.56 5.38
N GLU A 112 -4.45 13.45 6.03
CA GLU A 112 -4.27 13.41 7.48
C GLU A 112 -3.01 14.17 7.89
N LEU A 113 -3.15 15.11 8.83
CA LEU A 113 -2.02 15.87 9.35
C LEU A 113 -1.20 15.02 10.34
N ILE A 114 0.07 14.76 10.01
CA ILE A 114 1.03 14.20 10.95
C ILE A 114 1.52 15.32 11.88
N PRO A 115 1.16 15.31 13.16
CA PRO A 115 1.47 16.41 14.06
C PRO A 115 2.93 16.36 14.56
N ASN A 116 3.49 17.52 14.85
CA ASN A 116 4.76 17.66 15.57
C ASN A 116 5.98 16.99 14.90
N VAL A 117 6.04 16.95 13.59
CA VAL A 117 7.26 16.55 12.88
C VAL A 117 8.27 17.69 12.97
N LEU A 118 9.24 17.55 13.88
CA LEU A 118 10.25 18.56 14.14
C LEU A 118 11.64 18.04 13.76
N SER A 119 12.52 18.95 13.31
CA SER A 119 13.87 18.60 12.89
C SER A 119 14.70 18.03 14.03
N ASP A 120 15.48 17.00 13.70
CA ASP A 120 16.39 16.29 14.60
C ASP A 120 15.70 15.58 15.80
N MET A 121 14.38 15.43 15.73
CA MET A 121 13.60 14.66 16.70
C MET A 121 13.38 13.21 16.19
N PRO A 122 13.04 12.28 17.09
CA PRO A 122 12.65 10.92 16.69
C PRO A 122 11.50 10.91 15.68
N PHE A 123 11.36 9.80 14.98
CA PHE A 123 10.21 9.58 14.08
C PHE A 123 8.88 9.81 14.81
N VAL A 124 7.96 10.47 14.12
CA VAL A 124 6.55 10.51 14.46
C VAL A 124 5.87 9.46 13.60
N CYS A 125 5.26 8.48 14.24
CA CYS A 125 4.57 7.40 13.54
C CYS A 125 3.05 7.53 13.71
N VAL A 126 2.32 7.29 12.64
CA VAL A 126 0.85 7.25 12.62
C VAL A 126 0.40 5.97 11.92
N PRO A 127 -0.69 5.34 12.38
CA PRO A 127 -1.30 4.25 11.64
C PRO A 127 -1.95 4.80 10.37
N GLY A 128 -1.98 3.99 9.32
CA GLY A 128 -2.70 4.28 8.10
C GLY A 128 -3.32 3.01 7.52
N CYS A 129 -4.29 3.18 6.67
CA CYS A 129 -4.88 2.10 5.91
C CYS A 129 -5.30 2.64 4.53
N ASN A 130 -4.98 1.92 3.47
CA ASN A 130 -5.39 2.26 2.11
C ASN A 130 -6.18 1.13 1.43
N LEU A 131 -6.76 0.23 2.20
CA LEU A 131 -7.58 -0.86 1.67
C LEU A 131 -8.77 -0.29 0.90
N PHE A 132 -8.83 -0.60 -0.40
CA PHE A 132 -9.85 -0.11 -1.34
C PHE A 132 -9.91 1.40 -1.56
N ALA A 133 -8.91 2.16 -1.14
CA ALA A 133 -8.81 3.57 -1.50
C ALA A 133 -8.73 3.76 -3.03
N ASP A 134 -9.22 4.88 -3.52
CA ASP A 134 -9.22 5.17 -4.95
C ASP A 134 -7.79 5.24 -5.52
N PRO A 135 -7.58 4.75 -6.74
CA PRO A 135 -6.30 4.88 -7.40
C PRO A 135 -6.07 6.33 -7.84
N GLU A 136 -4.94 6.88 -7.45
CA GLU A 136 -4.52 8.20 -7.91
C GLU A 136 -3.58 8.08 -9.10
N THR A 137 -3.80 8.91 -10.12
CA THR A 137 -2.90 9.02 -11.26
C THR A 137 -2.04 10.27 -11.12
N PHE A 138 -0.82 10.11 -10.64
CA PHE A 138 0.14 11.19 -10.61
C PHE A 138 0.77 11.35 -12.00
N ASN A 139 0.49 12.46 -12.68
CA ASN A 139 1.17 12.79 -13.93
C ASN A 139 2.67 12.83 -13.70
N ASN A 140 3.39 11.83 -14.19
CA ASN A 140 4.85 11.65 -14.14
C ASN A 140 5.45 11.19 -12.80
N ALA A 141 4.70 10.84 -11.78
CA ALA A 141 5.30 10.43 -10.51
C ALA A 141 5.87 9.02 -10.56
N CYS A 142 5.05 8.03 -10.72
CA CYS A 142 5.45 6.68 -11.05
C CYS A 142 4.46 6.22 -12.11
N GLU A 143 4.88 5.50 -13.13
CA GLU A 143 3.98 4.95 -14.17
C GLU A 143 3.05 3.87 -13.58
N ILE A 144 2.54 4.13 -12.42
CA ILE A 144 1.83 3.19 -11.60
C ILE A 144 0.36 3.59 -11.68
N GLY A 145 -0.33 3.14 -12.70
CA GLY A 145 -1.79 3.24 -12.75
C GLY A 145 -2.41 2.22 -11.81
N ASN A 146 -3.46 2.61 -11.12
CA ASN A 146 -4.39 1.77 -10.35
C ASN A 146 -3.85 1.19 -9.05
N PHE A 147 -3.45 2.04 -8.09
CA PHE A 147 -3.17 1.60 -6.73
C PHE A 147 -4.01 2.38 -5.74
N SER A 148 -4.46 1.69 -4.70
CA SER A 148 -5.09 2.30 -3.56
C SER A 148 -4.15 3.29 -2.90
N THR A 149 -4.52 4.56 -2.85
CA THR A 149 -3.65 5.66 -2.40
C THR A 149 -4.32 6.47 -1.30
N VAL A 150 -3.59 6.75 -0.24
CA VAL A 150 -4.02 7.66 0.83
C VAL A 150 -2.98 8.74 1.08
N TRP A 151 -3.42 9.88 1.62
CA TRP A 151 -2.65 11.09 1.72
C TRP A 151 -2.40 11.52 3.15
N PHE A 152 -1.16 11.95 3.41
CA PHE A 152 -0.75 12.54 4.69
C PHE A 152 -0.12 13.90 4.46
N GLN A 153 -0.36 14.83 5.37
CA GLN A 153 0.23 16.16 5.34
C GLN A 153 1.31 16.29 6.42
N VAL A 154 2.43 16.89 6.08
CA VAL A 154 3.52 17.24 6.99
C VAL A 154 3.82 18.72 6.88
N ASN A 155 3.83 19.40 8.01
CA ASN A 155 4.30 20.78 8.10
C ASN A 155 5.73 20.78 8.66
N THR A 156 6.71 21.24 7.87
CA THR A 156 8.08 21.30 8.32
C THR A 156 8.33 22.50 9.23
N ASP A 157 9.28 22.37 10.14
CA ASP A 157 9.75 23.48 10.97
C ASP A 157 10.75 24.39 10.21
N GLY A 158 11.23 25.43 10.89
CA GLY A 158 12.17 26.41 10.32
C GLY A 158 13.61 25.88 10.10
N LEU A 159 13.87 24.61 10.42
CA LEU A 159 15.21 23.99 10.35
C LEU A 159 15.31 22.85 9.37
N ALA A 160 14.17 22.32 8.91
CA ALA A 160 14.11 21.15 8.04
C ALA A 160 14.89 21.38 6.73
N SER A 161 15.65 20.37 6.33
CA SER A 161 16.40 20.35 5.07
C SER A 161 16.34 18.97 4.39
N LEU A 162 15.98 17.94 5.11
CA LEU A 162 15.80 16.59 4.63
C LEU A 162 14.61 15.94 5.38
N MET A 163 13.84 15.14 4.69
CA MET A 163 12.75 14.35 5.27
C MET A 163 13.04 12.87 5.07
N ASN A 164 12.95 12.10 6.13
CA ASN A 164 13.00 10.64 6.08
C ASN A 164 11.59 10.10 6.32
N ILE A 165 11.15 9.19 5.46
CA ILE A 165 9.82 8.61 5.44
C ILE A 165 9.97 7.10 5.44
N GLN A 166 9.30 6.41 6.34
CA GLN A 166 9.27 4.96 6.41
C GLN A 166 7.82 4.48 6.45
N VAL A 167 7.54 3.45 5.68
CA VAL A 167 6.25 2.74 5.69
C VAL A 167 6.53 1.29 6.04
N ASN A 168 5.85 0.79 7.06
CA ASN A 168 5.89 -0.62 7.47
C ASN A 168 4.47 -1.18 7.45
N SER A 169 4.28 -2.31 6.82
CA SER A 169 2.99 -2.98 6.70
C SER A 169 3.12 -4.46 7.02
N GLN A 170 2.00 -5.15 7.17
CA GLN A 170 1.92 -6.61 7.16
C GLN A 170 1.09 -7.09 5.97
N ASP A 171 0.32 -6.19 5.36
CA ASP A 171 -0.64 -6.51 4.31
C ASP A 171 -0.14 -6.06 2.93
N ILE A 172 0.56 -4.91 2.86
CA ILE A 172 1.05 -4.33 1.61
C ILE A 172 2.47 -4.84 1.34
N SER A 173 2.61 -5.81 0.45
CA SER A 173 3.91 -6.44 0.13
C SER A 173 4.94 -5.50 -0.48
N ALA A 174 4.47 -4.46 -1.18
CA ALA A 174 5.30 -3.44 -1.81
C ALA A 174 4.65 -2.05 -1.65
N PRO A 175 4.76 -1.43 -0.45
CA PRO A 175 4.26 -0.08 -0.26
C PRO A 175 5.06 0.91 -1.11
N THR A 176 4.37 1.91 -1.63
CA THR A 176 4.98 2.94 -2.48
C THR A 176 4.84 4.30 -1.81
N ILE A 177 5.92 5.07 -1.80
CA ILE A 177 5.98 6.41 -1.22
C ILE A 177 6.24 7.42 -2.33
N THR A 178 5.39 8.45 -2.41
CA THR A 178 5.63 9.64 -3.24
C THR A 178 5.54 10.88 -2.35
N LEU A 179 6.50 11.79 -2.49
CA LEU A 179 6.57 13.03 -1.74
C LEU A 179 6.27 14.22 -2.65
N PHE A 180 5.40 15.11 -2.18
CA PHE A 180 5.01 16.32 -2.88
C PHE A 180 5.24 17.55 -2.02
N HIS A 181 5.68 18.63 -2.63
CA HIS A 181 5.71 19.96 -2.04
C HIS A 181 4.47 20.73 -2.49
N GLN A 182 3.74 21.32 -1.56
CA GLN A 182 2.63 22.20 -1.87
C GLN A 182 3.13 23.58 -2.31
N LEU A 183 2.75 24.00 -3.49
CA LEU A 183 3.04 25.37 -3.99
C LEU A 183 1.94 26.34 -3.55
N THR A 184 0.69 26.05 -3.84
CA THR A 184 -0.47 26.85 -3.46
C THR A 184 -1.50 26.06 -2.66
N ASP A 185 -1.97 24.95 -3.21
CA ASP A 185 -2.92 24.02 -2.61
C ASP A 185 -2.73 22.60 -3.18
N CYS A 186 -3.61 21.66 -2.87
CA CYS A 186 -3.58 20.28 -3.37
C CYS A 186 -3.69 20.14 -4.89
N SER A 187 -4.13 21.17 -5.62
CA SER A 187 -4.19 21.12 -7.08
C SER A 187 -2.86 21.55 -7.74
N ASP A 188 -1.92 22.06 -6.95
CA ASP A 188 -0.63 22.58 -7.40
C ASP A 188 0.49 21.97 -6.56
N LEU A 189 0.77 20.70 -6.81
CA LEU A 189 1.78 19.91 -6.13
C LEU A 189 3.00 19.71 -7.02
N GLU A 190 4.17 19.95 -6.47
CA GLU A 190 5.46 19.66 -7.10
C GLU A 190 6.04 18.38 -6.48
N ILE A 191 6.41 17.42 -7.33
CA ILE A 191 7.03 16.18 -6.88
C ILE A 191 8.44 16.49 -6.36
N VAL A 192 8.73 16.03 -5.14
CA VAL A 192 10.04 16.11 -4.55
C VAL A 192 10.85 14.86 -4.92
N PRO A 193 12.01 15.01 -5.54
CA PRO A 193 12.87 13.87 -5.84
C PRO A 193 13.28 13.12 -4.57
N LEU A 194 13.15 11.80 -4.59
CA LEU A 194 13.56 10.94 -3.50
C LEU A 194 14.96 10.38 -3.77
N THR A 195 15.83 10.43 -2.77
CA THR A 195 17.20 9.88 -2.91
C THR A 195 17.18 8.37 -2.89
N GLY A 196 17.98 7.76 -3.76
CA GLY A 196 18.06 6.30 -3.87
C GLY A 196 17.14 5.69 -4.92
N SER A 197 16.34 6.51 -5.61
CA SER A 197 15.52 6.11 -6.74
C SER A 197 15.77 7.03 -7.94
N ASP A 198 15.86 6.47 -9.14
CA ASP A 198 15.82 7.23 -10.39
C ASP A 198 14.38 7.67 -10.73
N LEU A 199 13.41 7.19 -9.95
CA LEU A 199 11.99 7.48 -10.10
C LEU A 199 11.56 8.53 -9.07
N PRO A 200 10.49 9.27 -9.35
CA PRO A 200 9.93 10.25 -8.43
C PRO A 200 9.24 9.63 -7.21
N CYS A 201 9.21 8.32 -7.11
CA CYS A 201 8.71 7.57 -5.97
C CYS A 201 9.66 6.44 -5.57
N VAL A 202 9.48 5.92 -4.38
CA VAL A 202 10.13 4.70 -3.90
C VAL A 202 9.11 3.58 -3.81
N VAL A 203 9.38 2.48 -4.50
CA VAL A 203 8.64 1.23 -4.37
C VAL A 203 9.40 0.34 -3.40
N GLY A 204 8.75 -0.01 -2.31
CA GLY A 204 9.28 -0.88 -1.28
C GLY A 204 9.27 -2.36 -1.66
N SER A 205 9.69 -3.19 -0.74
CA SER A 205 9.66 -4.65 -0.85
C SER A 205 9.59 -5.26 0.54
N ASN A 206 9.10 -6.49 0.62
CA ASN A 206 9.00 -7.21 1.90
C ASN A 206 8.23 -6.41 2.97
N PHE A 207 7.14 -5.77 2.56
CA PHE A 207 6.25 -5.00 3.44
C PHE A 207 6.84 -3.70 4.00
N GLU A 208 7.97 -3.24 3.48
CA GLU A 208 8.65 -2.03 3.94
C GLU A 208 9.01 -1.12 2.78
N ALA A 209 8.94 0.19 3.00
CA ALA A 209 9.50 1.21 2.11
C ALA A 209 10.19 2.30 2.92
N GLU A 210 11.34 2.77 2.45
CA GLU A 210 12.06 3.89 3.04
C GLU A 210 12.45 4.89 1.95
N ALA A 211 12.14 6.16 2.19
CA ALA A 211 12.38 7.25 1.26
C ALA A 211 13.02 8.45 1.94
N PHE A 212 13.91 9.14 1.22
CA PHE A 212 14.56 10.36 1.69
C PHE A 212 14.28 11.48 0.70
N GLY A 213 13.50 12.48 1.13
CA GLY A 213 13.33 13.73 0.39
C GLY A 213 14.50 14.65 0.64
N SER A 214 15.28 14.97 -0.39
CA SER A 214 16.33 15.98 -0.34
C SER A 214 15.75 17.36 -0.67
N ASP A 215 16.39 18.41 -0.19
CA ASP A 215 16.00 19.80 -0.44
C ASP A 215 14.60 20.17 0.09
N VAL A 216 14.24 19.58 1.23
CA VAL A 216 13.01 19.94 1.93
C VAL A 216 13.12 21.35 2.49
N GLY A 217 12.16 22.19 2.11
CA GLY A 217 12.11 23.58 2.56
C GLY A 217 11.71 23.73 4.02
N ALA A 218 12.23 24.74 4.68
CA ALA A 218 11.82 25.13 6.02
C ALA A 218 10.46 25.86 5.99
N ASN A 219 9.60 25.59 6.99
CA ASN A 219 8.25 26.16 7.10
C ASN A 219 7.39 25.93 5.84
N ALA A 220 7.49 24.77 5.24
CA ALA A 220 6.78 24.37 4.05
C ALA A 220 5.78 23.23 4.35
N ILE A 221 4.83 23.06 3.46
CA ILE A 221 3.82 21.99 3.55
C ILE A 221 4.17 20.92 2.53
N TYR A 222 4.22 19.69 2.99
CA TYR A 222 4.44 18.52 2.16
C TYR A 222 3.29 17.56 2.26
N TYR A 223 3.03 16.83 1.18
CA TYR A 223 2.12 15.72 1.15
C TYR A 223 2.88 14.43 0.85
N ILE A 224 2.54 13.39 1.58
CA ILE A 224 3.06 12.04 1.39
C ILE A 224 1.89 11.20 0.88
N ALA A 225 2.00 10.68 -0.33
CA ALA A 225 1.08 9.68 -0.84
C ALA A 225 1.66 8.29 -0.56
N VAL A 226 0.89 7.47 0.14
CA VAL A 226 1.20 6.06 0.40
C VAL A 226 0.28 5.20 -0.45
N SER A 227 0.85 4.43 -1.35
CA SER A 227 0.13 3.58 -2.28
C SER A 227 0.54 2.11 -2.13
N SER A 228 -0.29 1.20 -2.64
CA SER A 228 0.04 -0.21 -2.68
C SER A 228 0.38 -0.65 -4.11
N PHE A 229 1.53 -1.32 -4.30
CA PHE A 229 1.91 -1.85 -5.60
C PHE A 229 1.38 -3.28 -5.78
N ASN A 230 0.56 -3.51 -6.81
CA ASN A 230 -0.03 -4.81 -7.14
C ASN A 230 -0.89 -5.44 -6.02
N SER A 231 -1.47 -4.64 -5.13
CA SER A 231 -2.38 -5.11 -4.09
C SER A 231 -3.56 -4.15 -3.90
N ILE A 232 -4.61 -4.66 -3.29
CA ILE A 232 -5.82 -3.87 -2.96
C ILE A 232 -5.62 -2.92 -1.78
N GLY A 233 -4.40 -2.87 -1.23
CA GLY A 233 -4.10 -2.09 -0.04
C GLY A 233 -4.12 -2.91 1.25
N GLY A 234 -4.12 -2.24 2.37
CA GLY A 234 -4.14 -2.81 3.71
C GLY A 234 -3.63 -1.84 4.77
N ASP A 235 -3.44 -2.36 5.97
CA ASP A 235 -2.94 -1.59 7.10
C ASP A 235 -1.43 -1.37 7.03
N PHE A 236 -1.00 -0.21 7.50
CA PHE A 236 0.42 0.14 7.61
C PHE A 236 0.68 1.14 8.73
N GLU A 237 1.95 1.33 9.07
CA GLU A 237 2.45 2.41 9.91
C GLU A 237 3.32 3.33 9.07
N LEU A 238 3.00 4.63 9.06
CA LEU A 238 3.79 5.68 8.42
C LEU A 238 4.59 6.42 9.47
N CYS A 239 5.90 6.42 9.35
CA CYS A 239 6.83 7.11 10.24
C CYS A 239 7.58 8.21 9.49
N VAL A 240 7.60 9.42 10.04
CA VAL A 240 8.24 10.58 9.41
C VAL A 240 9.12 11.29 10.43
N ASN A 241 10.31 11.69 10.02
CA ASN A 241 11.10 12.70 10.71
C ASN A 241 11.74 13.68 9.72
N THR A 242 12.17 14.83 10.23
CA THR A 242 12.94 15.81 9.46
C THR A 242 14.33 15.98 10.10
N ILE A 243 15.31 16.32 9.28
CA ILE A 243 16.70 16.52 9.69
C ILE A 243 17.12 17.91 9.28
N SER A 244 17.79 18.64 10.17
CA SER A 244 18.31 19.97 9.87
C SER A 244 19.62 19.90 9.07
N SER A 245 19.89 20.93 8.29
CA SER A 245 21.19 21.05 7.60
C SER A 245 22.37 21.10 8.56
N ALA A 246 22.14 21.58 9.78
CA ALA A 246 23.17 21.63 10.81
C ALA A 246 23.54 20.22 11.32
N SER A 247 22.56 19.32 11.48
CA SER A 247 22.80 17.93 11.87
C SER A 247 23.58 17.16 10.82
N ASN A 248 23.32 17.40 9.55
CA ASN A 248 24.09 16.78 8.46
C ASN A 248 25.59 17.12 8.50
N CYS A 249 25.95 18.28 9.05
CA CYS A 249 27.35 18.64 9.26
C CYS A 249 27.96 18.04 10.54
N VAL A 250 27.14 17.70 11.53
CA VAL A 250 27.61 17.11 12.81
C VAL A 250 27.90 15.63 12.64
N THR A 251 27.08 14.89 11.92
CA THR A 251 27.30 13.46 11.64
C THR A 251 28.56 13.19 10.82
N SER A 252 29.02 14.16 10.03
CA SER A 252 30.30 14.05 9.33
C SER A 252 31.51 14.32 10.24
N ARG A 253 31.30 14.74 11.49
CA ARG A 253 32.38 15.02 12.46
C ARG A 253 32.70 13.88 13.41
N ASP A 254 31.88 12.88 13.48
CA ASP A 254 32.11 11.69 14.32
C ASP A 254 33.11 10.68 13.75
N ILE A 255 33.85 11.07 12.75
CA ILE A 255 35.17 10.44 12.55
C ILE A 255 36.05 10.99 13.65
N GLU A 256 35.96 10.37 14.84
CA GLU A 256 36.89 10.59 15.89
C GLU A 256 38.29 10.21 15.34
N ILE A 257 39.01 11.20 14.88
CA ILE A 257 40.44 11.07 14.66
C ILE A 257 41.00 10.96 16.06
N THR A 258 41.03 9.75 16.63
CA THR A 258 41.81 9.44 17.78
C THR A 258 43.26 9.68 17.39
N SER A 259 43.71 10.93 17.55
CA SER A 259 45.15 11.23 17.54
C SER A 259 45.76 10.39 18.64
N ARG A 260 46.50 9.35 18.25
CA ARG A 260 47.37 8.66 19.20
C ARG A 260 48.34 9.69 19.74
N SER A 261 48.05 10.20 20.94
CA SER A 261 49.00 10.96 21.73
C SER A 261 50.01 10.00 22.33
N SER A 262 50.97 9.56 21.55
CA SER A 262 52.29 9.07 22.03
C SER A 262 53.06 8.56 20.85
N GLY A 263 54.05 9.20 20.48
CA GLY A 263 55.16 9.06 19.58
C GLY A 263 55.65 7.66 19.19
N GLY A 264 54.77 6.81 18.70
CA GLY A 264 55.11 5.59 18.02
C GLY A 264 54.93 5.78 16.51
N PRO A 265 55.81 5.22 15.68
CA PRO A 265 55.63 5.30 14.23
C PRO A 265 54.33 4.66 13.83
N LEU A 266 53.57 5.34 12.95
CA LEU A 266 52.39 4.81 12.31
C LEU A 266 52.82 3.67 11.37
N GLU A 267 52.76 2.43 11.89
CA GLU A 267 52.91 1.26 11.05
C GLU A 267 51.52 0.83 10.57
N GLY A 268 51.24 1.11 9.32
CA GLY A 268 50.06 0.64 8.59
C GLY A 268 49.56 1.64 7.56
N PRO A 269 49.10 1.18 6.41
CA PRO A 269 48.57 2.09 5.42
C PRO A 269 47.25 2.71 5.89
N PHE A 270 47.19 4.03 5.89
CA PHE A 270 45.94 4.75 5.95
C PHE A 270 45.15 4.44 4.68
N PHE A 271 44.03 3.80 4.78
CA PHE A 271 43.03 3.80 3.75
C PHE A 271 42.09 4.99 4.02
N PRO A 272 41.84 5.82 2.98
CA PRO A 272 40.87 6.91 3.06
C PRO A 272 39.44 6.41 3.15
#